data_3cf9f3261dec6c9a522d0c25910e21a4
#
_entry.id   3cf9f3261dec6c9a522d0c25910e21a4
#
_cell.length_a   1.000
_cell.length_b   1.000
_cell.length_c   1.000
_cell.angle_alpha   90.00
_cell.angle_beta   90.00
_cell.angle_gamma   90.00
#
_symmetry.space_group_name_H-M   'P 1'
#
loop_
_entity.id
_entity.type
_entity.pdbx_description
1 polymer ?
#
loop_
_entity_poly.entity_id
_entity_poly.type
_entity_poly.pdbx_seq_one_letter_code
_entity_poly.pdbx_strand_id
1 'polypeptide(L)'
;MIGPDDIEYHVPEGITYTYAETNYFIAMIPEERILATFYTVTRKAVGVCLVDVAIYGCLSDNRGEMLYYDSQQQLPAPERLSRFETPSGMKVHAHDPRNYTLDYVGFDDTEAHLEIKGLTEPFDIHDPRHSPHAKADAHARAEGSGLGTAYSNHFDLACHVTGTLRIRGKDYKVDCVSTMDHSWGDRCEVGLRSMAWTNANFGKDYGLHWINSLDFTKPAGEQETLAHGYVFENGELFGLRDLKLKTNRLGSIAVAIDVEATDVRGKQHILYGSPLVGAPWSCYTSIMLYVAMSRWITSEGRIGYGLNMENHPLDMMARLRGRRWNQPPGTIYT
;
A
#
# COMPACT_ATOMS: atom_id res chain seq x y z
N MET A 1 6.81 -14.25 13.02
CA MET A 1 8.15 -13.72 12.61
C MET A 1 8.39 -14.11 11.17
N ILE A 2 8.64 -13.14 10.31
CA ILE A 2 8.88 -13.37 8.88
C ILE A 2 10.26 -13.98 8.70
N GLY A 3 10.33 -15.07 7.93
CA GLY A 3 11.51 -15.84 7.66
C GLY A 3 11.72 -16.13 6.16
N PRO A 4 12.76 -16.89 5.80
CA PRO A 4 13.06 -17.18 4.39
C PRO A 4 11.93 -17.87 3.60
N ASP A 5 11.06 -18.61 4.27
CA ASP A 5 9.95 -19.30 3.61
C ASP A 5 8.78 -18.37 3.28
N ASP A 6 8.71 -17.18 3.93
CA ASP A 6 7.62 -16.23 3.74
C ASP A 6 7.74 -15.39 2.45
N ILE A 7 8.74 -15.64 1.61
CA ILE A 7 8.82 -15.11 0.23
C ILE A 7 8.24 -16.07 -0.81
N GLU A 8 7.81 -17.25 -0.41
CA GLU A 8 7.17 -18.26 -1.27
C GLU A 8 5.66 -18.30 -1.01
N TYR A 9 4.94 -19.13 -1.76
CA TYR A 9 3.51 -19.30 -1.57
C TYR A 9 3.15 -19.96 -0.23
N HIS A 10 2.12 -19.46 0.42
CA HIS A 10 1.54 -19.97 1.67
C HIS A 10 0.25 -20.75 1.41
N VAL A 11 0.15 -21.42 0.31
CA VAL A 11 -1.09 -22.08 -0.15
C VAL A 11 -1.55 -23.13 0.86
N PRO A 12 -2.67 -22.93 1.58
CA PRO A 12 -3.19 -23.94 2.49
C PRO A 12 -3.86 -25.08 1.74
N GLU A 13 -4.02 -26.21 2.40
CA GLU A 13 -4.80 -27.33 1.86
C GLU A 13 -6.27 -26.87 1.68
N GLY A 14 -6.86 -27.24 0.53
CA GLY A 14 -8.26 -26.91 0.22
C GLY A 14 -8.52 -25.43 -0.11
N ILE A 15 -7.52 -24.72 -0.68
CA ILE A 15 -7.70 -23.31 -1.10
C ILE A 15 -8.91 -23.10 -2.00
N THR A 16 -9.56 -21.97 -1.82
CA THR A 16 -10.67 -21.51 -2.67
C THR A 16 -10.17 -20.54 -3.75
N TYR A 17 -11.03 -20.22 -4.72
CA TYR A 17 -10.75 -19.22 -5.74
C TYR A 17 -10.54 -17.81 -5.17
N THR A 18 -10.95 -17.56 -3.92
CA THR A 18 -10.78 -16.28 -3.24
C THR A 18 -9.39 -16.11 -2.65
N TYR A 19 -8.67 -17.22 -2.39
CA TYR A 19 -7.31 -17.13 -1.85
C TYR A 19 -6.37 -16.41 -2.82
N ALA A 20 -5.65 -15.44 -2.32
CA ALA A 20 -4.69 -14.65 -3.11
C ALA A 20 -3.43 -14.32 -2.31
N GLU A 21 -2.33 -14.20 -3.04
CA GLU A 21 -1.06 -13.66 -2.53
C GLU A 21 -0.63 -12.48 -3.37
N THR A 22 -0.12 -11.44 -2.73
CA THR A 22 0.19 -10.17 -3.40
C THR A 22 1.58 -9.69 -3.05
N ASN A 23 2.23 -9.01 -4.00
CA ASN A 23 3.41 -8.21 -3.75
C ASN A 23 3.16 -6.79 -4.29
N TYR A 24 3.56 -5.78 -3.53
CA TYR A 24 3.42 -4.39 -3.90
C TYR A 24 4.74 -3.64 -3.73
N PHE A 25 5.27 -3.14 -4.83
CA PHE A 25 6.51 -2.38 -4.88
C PHE A 25 6.24 -0.96 -5.34
N ILE A 26 6.97 0.00 -4.79
CA ILE A 26 6.73 1.43 -5.01
C ILE A 26 8.05 2.14 -5.24
N ALA A 27 8.12 2.94 -6.29
CA ALA A 27 9.20 3.86 -6.56
C ALA A 27 8.66 5.29 -6.65
N MET A 28 9.37 6.23 -6.02
CA MET A 28 9.00 7.64 -5.97
C MET A 28 10.15 8.51 -6.45
N ILE A 29 9.82 9.53 -7.25
CA ILE A 29 10.76 10.58 -7.71
C ILE A 29 10.07 11.93 -7.44
N PRO A 30 10.10 12.41 -6.19
CA PRO A 30 9.33 13.59 -5.77
C PRO A 30 9.66 14.86 -6.54
N GLU A 31 10.91 15.03 -6.94
CA GLU A 31 11.39 16.20 -7.71
C GLU A 31 10.74 16.28 -9.09
N GLU A 32 10.47 15.13 -9.70
CA GLU A 32 9.81 15.00 -11.01
C GLU A 32 8.29 14.82 -10.86
N ARG A 33 7.78 14.71 -9.63
CA ARG A 33 6.38 14.37 -9.34
C ARG A 33 5.96 13.06 -10.00
N ILE A 34 6.80 12.03 -9.86
CA ILE A 34 6.54 10.70 -10.39
C ILE A 34 6.34 9.74 -9.23
N LEU A 35 5.26 8.98 -9.28
CA LEU A 35 4.99 7.81 -8.47
C LEU A 35 4.82 6.62 -9.42
N ALA A 36 5.57 5.55 -9.22
CA ALA A 36 5.40 4.29 -9.94
C ALA A 36 5.08 3.16 -8.95
N THR A 37 4.07 2.37 -9.28
CA THR A 37 3.64 1.21 -8.50
C THR A 37 3.66 -0.04 -9.36
N PHE A 38 4.13 -1.14 -8.77
CA PHE A 38 4.23 -2.46 -9.39
C PHE A 38 3.54 -3.46 -8.47
N TYR A 39 2.46 -4.06 -8.95
CA TYR A 39 1.60 -4.90 -8.13
C TYR A 39 1.34 -6.25 -8.79
N THR A 40 1.37 -7.30 -7.99
CA THR A 40 0.97 -8.63 -8.43
C THR A 40 -0.07 -9.22 -7.48
N VAL A 41 -1.04 -9.93 -8.05
CA VAL A 41 -2.02 -10.73 -7.30
C VAL A 41 -2.06 -12.11 -7.92
N THR A 42 -1.62 -13.10 -7.19
CA THR A 42 -1.66 -14.50 -7.64
C THR A 42 -2.78 -15.26 -6.95
N ARG A 43 -3.63 -15.90 -7.77
CA ARG A 43 -4.70 -16.81 -7.32
C ARG A 43 -4.37 -18.22 -7.77
N LYS A 44 -3.62 -18.94 -6.94
CA LYS A 44 -3.11 -20.30 -7.27
C LYS A 44 -4.23 -21.30 -7.54
N ALA A 45 -5.37 -21.21 -6.81
CA ALA A 45 -6.50 -22.13 -6.98
C ALA A 45 -7.09 -22.09 -8.40
N VAL A 46 -7.01 -20.96 -9.08
CA VAL A 46 -7.50 -20.78 -10.45
C VAL A 46 -6.39 -20.62 -11.48
N GLY A 47 -5.12 -20.69 -11.06
CA GLY A 47 -3.95 -20.69 -11.93
C GLY A 47 -3.66 -19.34 -12.60
N VAL A 48 -4.12 -18.21 -12.03
CA VAL A 48 -3.97 -16.88 -12.64
C VAL A 48 -3.18 -15.92 -11.77
N CYS A 49 -2.51 -14.97 -12.44
CA CYS A 49 -1.85 -13.83 -11.85
C CYS A 49 -2.33 -12.55 -12.54
N LEU A 50 -2.63 -11.54 -11.75
CA LEU A 50 -2.77 -10.15 -12.17
C LEU A 50 -1.41 -9.48 -12.02
N VAL A 51 -1.02 -8.70 -13.03
CA VAL A 51 0.11 -7.77 -12.97
C VAL A 51 -0.41 -6.38 -13.31
N ASP A 52 -0.08 -5.41 -12.48
CA ASP A 52 -0.51 -4.03 -12.66
C ASP A 52 0.69 -3.09 -12.45
N VAL A 53 0.99 -2.30 -13.48
CA VAL A 53 2.02 -1.26 -13.43
C VAL A 53 1.36 0.07 -13.72
N ALA A 54 1.37 0.95 -12.71
CA ALA A 54 0.77 2.27 -12.81
C ALA A 54 1.80 3.36 -12.50
N ILE A 55 1.93 4.35 -13.41
CA ILE A 55 2.82 5.49 -13.22
C ILE A 55 2.00 6.76 -13.27
N TYR A 56 2.12 7.55 -12.21
CA TYR A 56 1.37 8.78 -11.97
C TYR A 56 2.29 10.00 -12.13
N GLY A 57 1.81 11.06 -12.77
CA GLY A 57 2.58 12.29 -13.00
C GLY A 57 1.84 13.59 -12.66
N CYS A 58 0.57 13.49 -12.29
CA CYS A 58 -0.24 14.63 -11.83
C CYS A 58 -1.20 14.17 -10.73
N LEU A 59 -1.83 15.12 -10.06
CA LEU A 59 -2.92 14.87 -9.13
C LEU A 59 -4.25 14.99 -9.90
N SER A 60 -4.99 13.89 -10.03
CA SER A 60 -6.24 13.84 -10.79
C SER A 60 -7.26 12.92 -10.15
N ASP A 61 -8.54 13.21 -10.35
CA ASP A 61 -9.65 12.28 -10.07
C ASP A 61 -10.01 11.38 -11.27
N ASN A 62 -9.24 11.49 -12.35
CA ASN A 62 -9.42 10.74 -13.58
C ASN A 62 -8.23 9.83 -13.86
N ARG A 63 -8.44 8.50 -13.90
CA ARG A 63 -7.37 7.54 -14.19
C ARG A 63 -6.81 7.66 -15.62
N GLY A 64 -7.51 8.32 -16.54
CA GLY A 64 -6.99 8.62 -17.88
C GLY A 64 -5.82 9.61 -17.89
N GLU A 65 -5.54 10.27 -16.77
CA GLU A 65 -4.41 11.20 -16.60
C GLU A 65 -3.12 10.55 -16.09
N MET A 66 -3.09 9.21 -15.94
CA MET A 66 -1.86 8.49 -15.62
C MET A 66 -0.84 8.63 -16.74
N LEU A 67 0.45 8.75 -16.38
CA LEU A 67 1.54 8.77 -17.36
C LEU A 67 1.66 7.43 -18.09
N TYR A 68 1.44 6.32 -17.38
CA TYR A 68 1.49 4.98 -17.94
C TYR A 68 0.63 4.03 -17.12
N TYR A 69 0.00 3.09 -17.81
CA TYR A 69 -0.82 2.08 -17.16
C TYR A 69 -0.84 0.78 -17.97
N ASP A 70 -0.32 -0.29 -17.38
CA ASP A 70 -0.39 -1.65 -17.91
C ASP A 70 -1.01 -2.58 -16.86
N SER A 71 -2.20 -3.07 -17.14
CA SER A 71 -2.94 -3.96 -16.24
C SER A 71 -3.35 -5.22 -16.97
N GLN A 72 -2.78 -6.33 -16.55
CA GLN A 72 -3.02 -7.64 -17.15
C GLN A 72 -3.59 -8.61 -16.13
N GLN A 73 -4.86 -8.95 -16.30
CA GLN A 73 -5.69 -9.56 -15.27
C GLN A 73 -5.62 -11.10 -15.22
N GLN A 74 -5.13 -11.75 -16.27
CA GLN A 74 -5.32 -13.20 -16.48
C GLN A 74 -4.05 -13.86 -17.01
N LEU A 75 -2.91 -13.47 -16.49
CA LEU A 75 -1.64 -14.12 -16.80
C LEU A 75 -1.56 -15.47 -16.10
N PRO A 76 -0.78 -16.44 -16.60
CA PRO A 76 -0.51 -17.67 -15.87
C PRO A 76 0.09 -17.38 -14.50
N ALA A 77 -0.41 -18.05 -13.45
CA ALA A 77 0.19 -17.96 -12.12
C ALA A 77 1.63 -18.45 -12.14
N PRO A 78 2.60 -17.69 -11.61
CA PRO A 78 3.98 -18.14 -11.48
C PRO A 78 4.08 -19.45 -10.71
N GLU A 79 5.06 -20.26 -11.05
CA GLU A 79 5.33 -21.49 -10.30
C GLU A 79 5.83 -21.19 -8.88
N ARG A 80 6.74 -20.23 -8.76
CA ARG A 80 7.33 -19.76 -7.49
C ARG A 80 7.04 -18.27 -7.31
N LEU A 81 6.84 -17.84 -6.05
CA LEU A 81 6.65 -16.43 -5.74
C LEU A 81 7.95 -15.69 -5.47
N SER A 82 8.97 -16.39 -4.98
CA SER A 82 10.29 -15.82 -4.71
C SER A 82 11.06 -15.43 -5.99
N ARG A 83 10.74 -16.09 -7.12
CA ARG A 83 11.40 -15.79 -8.39
C ARG A 83 10.49 -16.12 -9.56
N PHE A 84 10.08 -15.11 -10.27
CA PHE A 84 9.19 -15.28 -11.42
C PHE A 84 9.43 -14.24 -12.53
N GLU A 85 8.95 -14.58 -13.71
CA GLU A 85 8.80 -13.72 -14.86
C GLU A 85 7.38 -13.91 -15.41
N THR A 86 6.70 -12.80 -15.73
CA THR A 86 5.37 -12.83 -16.32
C THR A 86 5.40 -12.47 -17.80
N PRO A 87 4.44 -12.94 -18.60
CA PRO A 87 4.33 -12.55 -20.01
C PRO A 87 4.19 -11.04 -20.24
N SER A 88 3.77 -10.28 -19.22
CA SER A 88 3.69 -8.82 -19.26
C SER A 88 5.04 -8.11 -19.07
N GLY A 89 6.15 -8.85 -18.96
CA GLY A 89 7.50 -8.31 -18.85
C GLY A 89 7.96 -7.98 -17.43
N MET A 90 7.15 -8.28 -16.40
CA MET A 90 7.58 -8.12 -15.00
C MET A 90 8.36 -9.34 -14.53
N LYS A 91 9.51 -9.09 -13.92
CA LYS A 91 10.37 -10.08 -13.27
C LYS A 91 10.60 -9.65 -11.83
N VAL A 92 10.43 -10.57 -10.90
CA VAL A 92 10.71 -10.35 -9.48
C VAL A 92 11.62 -11.43 -8.98
N HIS A 93 12.62 -11.06 -8.21
CA HIS A 93 13.46 -11.97 -7.47
C HIS A 93 13.57 -11.49 -6.02
N ALA A 94 12.93 -12.19 -5.11
CA ALA A 94 13.14 -12.09 -3.68
C ALA A 94 14.37 -12.91 -3.31
N HIS A 95 15.45 -12.28 -2.91
CA HIS A 95 16.69 -12.93 -2.46
C HIS A 95 16.53 -13.45 -1.03
N ASP A 96 15.79 -12.70 -0.24
CA ASP A 96 15.36 -12.97 1.13
C ASP A 96 14.21 -12.03 1.47
N PRO A 97 13.58 -12.08 2.68
CA PRO A 97 12.46 -11.19 3.02
C PRO A 97 12.77 -9.69 3.06
N ARG A 98 14.03 -9.31 2.94
CA ARG A 98 14.48 -7.90 2.99
C ARG A 98 15.04 -7.38 1.68
N ASN A 99 15.38 -8.26 0.73
CA ASN A 99 16.11 -7.88 -0.47
C ASN A 99 15.43 -8.42 -1.73
N TYR A 100 15.09 -7.50 -2.63
CA TYR A 100 14.40 -7.85 -3.88
C TYR A 100 15.03 -7.12 -5.05
N THR A 101 14.94 -7.75 -6.24
CA THR A 101 15.11 -7.07 -7.51
C THR A 101 13.82 -7.15 -8.30
N LEU A 102 13.48 -6.05 -8.96
CA LEU A 102 12.33 -5.95 -9.86
C LEU A 102 12.79 -5.37 -11.19
N ASP A 103 12.54 -6.11 -12.26
CA ASP A 103 12.67 -5.63 -13.62
C ASP A 103 11.30 -5.62 -14.28
N TYR A 104 11.04 -4.61 -15.07
CA TYR A 104 9.84 -4.52 -15.90
C TYR A 104 10.21 -3.95 -17.26
N VAL A 105 9.75 -4.61 -18.31
CA VAL A 105 9.86 -4.14 -19.69
C VAL A 105 8.46 -4.18 -20.31
N GLY A 106 7.85 -3.03 -20.37
CA GLY A 106 6.48 -2.85 -20.86
C GLY A 106 6.44 -2.35 -22.31
N PHE A 107 5.29 -1.82 -22.69
CA PHE A 107 5.10 -1.20 -23.99
C PHE A 107 5.52 0.29 -23.95
N ASP A 108 5.56 0.92 -25.13
CA ASP A 108 5.80 2.37 -25.31
C ASP A 108 7.12 2.84 -24.66
N ASP A 109 8.19 2.06 -24.85
CA ASP A 109 9.55 2.32 -24.34
C ASP A 109 9.53 2.69 -22.82
N THR A 110 8.80 1.88 -22.04
CA THR A 110 8.69 2.05 -20.60
C THR A 110 9.27 0.84 -19.88
N GLU A 111 10.27 1.09 -19.02
CA GLU A 111 11.04 0.06 -18.31
C GLU A 111 11.35 0.48 -16.89
N ALA A 112 11.52 -0.49 -16.01
CA ALA A 112 12.02 -0.28 -14.64
C ALA A 112 13.05 -1.35 -14.28
N HIS A 113 14.14 -0.93 -13.62
CA HIS A 113 15.18 -1.81 -13.06
C HIS A 113 15.47 -1.34 -11.65
N LEU A 114 14.94 -2.05 -10.67
CA LEU A 114 14.92 -1.62 -9.28
C LEU A 114 15.60 -2.64 -8.37
N GLU A 115 16.42 -2.14 -7.45
CA GLU A 115 16.89 -2.85 -6.26
C GLU A 115 16.12 -2.33 -5.05
N ILE A 116 15.56 -3.24 -4.26
CA ILE A 116 14.80 -2.95 -3.05
C ILE A 116 15.56 -3.57 -1.87
N LYS A 117 16.03 -2.75 -0.92
CA LYS A 117 16.80 -3.17 0.24
C LYS A 117 16.11 -2.75 1.53
N GLY A 118 15.77 -3.70 2.38
CA GLY A 118 15.13 -3.44 3.66
C GLY A 118 16.01 -2.61 4.59
N LEU A 119 15.43 -1.56 5.14
CA LEU A 119 16.04 -0.71 6.16
C LEU A 119 15.87 -1.30 7.57
N THR A 120 14.85 -2.14 7.73
CA THR A 120 14.50 -2.84 8.97
C THR A 120 14.33 -4.33 8.72
N GLU A 121 14.04 -5.10 9.75
CA GLU A 121 13.36 -6.38 9.56
C GLU A 121 11.92 -6.14 9.06
N PRO A 122 11.29 -7.14 8.37
CA PRO A 122 9.88 -7.02 7.98
C PRO A 122 8.98 -6.86 9.21
N PHE A 123 8.02 -5.94 9.13
CA PHE A 123 7.00 -5.76 10.16
C PHE A 123 5.89 -6.80 9.96
N ASP A 124 5.90 -7.83 10.78
CA ASP A 124 4.84 -8.84 10.83
C ASP A 124 3.69 -8.33 11.70
N ILE A 125 2.51 -8.18 11.13
CA ILE A 125 1.32 -7.68 11.85
C ILE A 125 0.89 -8.60 13.01
N HIS A 126 1.38 -9.83 13.04
CA HIS A 126 1.06 -10.84 14.05
C HIS A 126 2.20 -11.08 15.05
N ASP A 127 3.35 -10.43 14.87
CA ASP A 127 4.44 -10.53 15.83
C ASP A 127 4.20 -9.56 17.00
N PRO A 128 3.97 -10.06 18.24
CA PRO A 128 3.70 -9.20 19.39
C PRO A 128 4.90 -8.33 19.80
N ARG A 129 6.11 -8.63 19.30
CA ARG A 129 7.28 -7.77 19.53
C ARG A 129 7.16 -6.44 18.78
N HIS A 130 6.52 -6.48 17.61
CA HIS A 130 6.37 -5.33 16.71
C HIS A 130 4.98 -4.71 16.78
N SER A 131 3.93 -5.53 16.83
CA SER A 131 2.55 -5.07 16.79
C SER A 131 1.87 -5.21 18.15
N PRO A 132 1.54 -4.11 18.85
CA PRO A 132 0.78 -4.17 20.10
C PRO A 132 -0.66 -4.66 19.88
N HIS A 133 -1.13 -4.66 18.63
CA HIS A 133 -2.45 -5.13 18.22
C HIS A 133 -2.45 -6.58 17.70
N ALA A 134 -1.29 -7.26 17.74
CA ALA A 134 -1.19 -8.66 17.32
C ALA A 134 -2.17 -9.56 18.05
N LYS A 135 -2.88 -10.42 17.31
CA LYS A 135 -3.81 -11.41 17.84
C LYS A 135 -3.25 -12.80 17.68
N ALA A 136 -3.29 -13.60 18.74
CA ALA A 136 -2.78 -14.97 18.70
C ALA A 136 -3.68 -15.91 17.88
N ASP A 137 -5.00 -15.69 17.91
CA ASP A 137 -5.98 -16.52 17.21
C ASP A 137 -6.27 -16.00 15.81
N ALA A 138 -6.23 -16.88 14.80
CA ALA A 138 -6.46 -16.53 13.39
C ALA A 138 -7.86 -15.95 13.13
N HIS A 139 -8.90 -16.42 13.84
CA HIS A 139 -10.25 -15.88 13.72
C HIS A 139 -10.34 -14.47 14.30
N ALA A 140 -9.76 -14.26 15.49
CA ALA A 140 -9.65 -12.94 16.09
C ALA A 140 -8.80 -11.96 15.27
N ARG A 141 -7.84 -12.47 14.47
CA ARG A 141 -7.06 -11.66 13.52
C ARG A 141 -7.93 -11.09 12.40
N ALA A 142 -8.75 -11.94 11.77
CA ALA A 142 -9.64 -11.55 10.68
C ALA A 142 -10.70 -10.53 11.14
N GLU A 143 -11.27 -10.73 12.33
CA GLU A 143 -12.28 -9.82 12.89
C GLU A 143 -11.68 -8.55 13.49
N GLY A 144 -10.53 -8.66 14.15
CA GLY A 144 -9.95 -7.58 14.96
C GLY A 144 -9.32 -6.45 14.15
N SER A 145 -8.84 -6.72 12.93
CA SER A 145 -8.30 -5.69 12.05
C SER A 145 -9.37 -4.79 11.44
N GLY A 146 -10.61 -5.24 11.42
CA GLY A 146 -11.70 -4.59 10.69
C GLY A 146 -11.56 -4.65 9.15
N LEU A 147 -10.51 -5.33 8.66
CA LEU A 147 -10.16 -5.42 7.23
C LEU A 147 -10.59 -6.75 6.61
N GLY A 148 -11.09 -7.68 7.44
CA GLY A 148 -11.51 -9.01 7.01
C GLY A 148 -10.35 -9.95 6.71
N THR A 149 -10.67 -11.12 6.13
CA THR A 149 -9.71 -12.19 5.85
C THR A 149 -8.68 -11.85 4.77
N ALA A 150 -8.89 -10.78 4.01
CA ALA A 150 -7.96 -10.30 2.98
C ALA A 150 -6.58 -9.93 3.55
N TYR A 151 -6.53 -9.55 4.82
CA TYR A 151 -5.33 -9.20 5.57
C TYR A 151 -5.09 -10.16 6.74
N SER A 152 -5.44 -11.42 6.57
CA SER A 152 -5.20 -12.43 7.60
C SER A 152 -3.72 -12.64 7.87
N ASN A 153 -2.88 -12.49 6.84
CA ASN A 153 -1.42 -12.49 6.97
C ASN A 153 -0.83 -11.41 6.06
N HIS A 154 0.12 -10.67 6.59
CA HIS A 154 0.69 -9.52 5.93
C HIS A 154 1.99 -9.10 6.61
N PHE A 155 2.97 -8.71 5.82
CA PHE A 155 4.10 -7.95 6.33
C PHE A 155 4.38 -6.74 5.45
N ASP A 156 4.87 -5.71 6.09
CA ASP A 156 5.40 -4.50 5.46
C ASP A 156 6.90 -4.41 5.67
N LEU A 157 7.61 -3.86 4.69
CA LEU A 157 9.04 -3.64 4.77
C LEU A 157 9.38 -2.20 4.43
N ALA A 158 9.85 -1.43 5.41
CA ALA A 158 10.50 -0.15 5.13
C ALA A 158 11.78 -0.42 4.34
N CYS A 159 11.92 0.16 3.16
CA CYS A 159 13.00 -0.17 2.23
C CYS A 159 13.57 1.04 1.51
N HIS A 160 14.83 0.92 1.11
CA HIS A 160 15.50 1.81 0.17
C HIS A 160 15.40 1.23 -1.25
N VAL A 161 14.78 1.99 -2.13
CA VAL A 161 14.60 1.63 -3.54
C VAL A 161 15.54 2.45 -4.39
N THR A 162 16.37 1.78 -5.18
CA THR A 162 17.33 2.40 -6.11
C THR A 162 17.24 1.77 -7.48
N GLY A 163 17.64 2.52 -8.51
CA GLY A 163 17.68 2.00 -9.87
C GLY A 163 17.31 3.03 -10.92
N THR A 164 16.67 2.56 -11.98
CA THR A 164 16.24 3.38 -13.11
C THR A 164 14.78 3.13 -13.46
N LEU A 165 14.11 4.18 -13.90
CA LEU A 165 12.77 4.15 -14.46
C LEU A 165 12.82 4.89 -15.80
N ARG A 166 12.46 4.22 -16.89
CA ARG A 166 12.23 4.83 -18.19
C ARG A 166 10.75 4.93 -18.44
N ILE A 167 10.28 6.09 -18.86
CA ILE A 167 8.87 6.33 -19.18
C ILE A 167 8.81 6.95 -20.57
N ARG A 168 8.28 6.21 -21.55
CA ARG A 168 8.16 6.65 -22.94
C ARG A 168 9.45 7.24 -23.48
N GLY A 169 10.56 6.52 -23.27
CA GLY A 169 11.89 6.88 -23.74
C GLY A 169 12.64 7.91 -22.89
N LYS A 170 12.04 8.45 -21.82
CA LYS A 170 12.74 9.35 -20.89
C LYS A 170 13.22 8.60 -19.66
N ASP A 171 14.53 8.68 -19.40
CA ASP A 171 15.16 8.03 -18.25
C ASP A 171 15.09 8.90 -16.99
N TYR A 172 14.85 8.23 -15.87
CA TYR A 172 14.84 8.81 -14.53
C TYR A 172 15.66 7.93 -13.59
N LYS A 173 16.39 8.54 -12.68
CA LYS A 173 17.05 7.84 -11.57
C LYS A 173 16.05 7.65 -10.42
N VAL A 174 15.98 6.46 -9.88
CA VAL A 174 15.24 6.16 -8.66
C VAL A 174 16.22 6.08 -7.49
N ASP A 175 15.95 6.83 -6.41
CA ASP A 175 16.68 6.78 -5.15
C ASP A 175 15.74 7.30 -4.05
N CYS A 176 14.90 6.42 -3.51
CA CYS A 176 13.87 6.82 -2.55
C CYS A 176 13.75 5.82 -1.39
N VAL A 177 13.16 6.27 -0.30
CA VAL A 177 12.69 5.39 0.76
C VAL A 177 11.20 5.15 0.59
N SER A 178 10.79 3.90 0.64
CA SER A 178 9.42 3.47 0.44
C SER A 178 9.06 2.33 1.40
N THR A 179 7.88 1.80 1.23
CA THR A 179 7.42 0.57 1.89
C THR A 179 6.96 -0.40 0.80
N MET A 180 7.38 -1.65 0.88
CA MET A 180 6.79 -2.74 0.10
C MET A 180 5.93 -3.60 1.01
N ASP A 181 4.96 -4.31 0.44
CA ASP A 181 4.20 -5.30 1.16
C ASP A 181 4.16 -6.67 0.48
N HIS A 182 3.93 -7.67 1.30
CA HIS A 182 3.49 -8.99 0.89
C HIS A 182 2.34 -9.44 1.78
N SER A 183 1.23 -9.85 1.17
CA SER A 183 0.06 -10.32 1.91
C SER A 183 -0.55 -11.57 1.30
N TRP A 184 -1.14 -12.41 2.17
CA TRP A 184 -1.82 -13.64 1.74
C TRP A 184 -3.02 -13.97 2.59
N GLY A 185 -4.01 -14.61 1.97
CA GLY A 185 -5.25 -15.00 2.64
C GLY A 185 -6.44 -15.06 1.69
N ASP A 186 -7.60 -15.38 2.26
CA ASP A 186 -8.87 -15.34 1.53
C ASP A 186 -9.28 -13.91 1.25
N ARG A 187 -9.13 -13.49 0.01
CA ARG A 187 -9.45 -12.15 -0.47
C ARG A 187 -10.77 -12.14 -1.24
N CYS A 188 -11.86 -12.04 -0.49
CA CYS A 188 -13.16 -11.75 -1.06
C CYS A 188 -13.33 -10.24 -1.17
N GLU A 189 -13.60 -9.74 -2.37
CA GLU A 189 -13.71 -8.30 -2.66
C GLU A 189 -15.09 -7.73 -2.30
N VAL A 190 -16.04 -8.60 -1.91
CA VAL A 190 -17.40 -8.23 -1.50
C VAL A 190 -17.49 -8.19 0.02
N GLY A 191 -18.09 -7.11 0.55
CA GLY A 191 -18.27 -6.94 1.99
C GLY A 191 -17.05 -6.45 2.76
N LEU A 192 -15.98 -6.08 2.06
CA LEU A 192 -14.81 -5.43 2.67
C LEU A 192 -15.19 -4.06 3.24
N ARG A 193 -14.44 -3.61 4.25
CA ARG A 193 -14.49 -2.23 4.74
C ARG A 193 -13.53 -1.35 3.97
N SER A 194 -13.82 -0.05 3.92
CA SER A 194 -12.82 0.92 3.45
C SER A 194 -11.63 0.95 4.40
N MET A 195 -10.45 1.11 3.81
CA MET A 195 -9.20 1.21 4.55
C MET A 195 -8.23 2.16 3.85
N ALA A 196 -7.26 2.63 4.60
CA ALA A 196 -6.08 3.28 4.04
C ALA A 196 -4.82 2.49 4.43
N TRP A 197 -3.88 2.41 3.50
CA TRP A 197 -2.50 1.93 3.66
C TRP A 197 -1.58 3.11 3.36
N THR A 198 -0.86 3.56 4.36
CA THR A 198 -0.14 4.83 4.28
C THR A 198 1.27 4.70 4.85
N ASN A 199 2.23 5.34 4.19
CA ASN A 199 3.56 5.52 4.74
C ASN A 199 4.03 6.97 4.62
N ALA A 200 4.95 7.36 5.49
CA ALA A 200 5.59 8.67 5.53
C ALA A 200 7.08 8.48 5.87
N ASN A 201 7.96 8.69 4.89
CA ASN A 201 9.39 8.42 5.01
C ASN A 201 10.19 9.72 4.98
N PHE A 202 11.05 9.92 5.97
CA PHE A 202 11.85 11.13 6.14
C PHE A 202 13.35 10.84 5.97
N GLY A 203 13.71 9.92 5.10
CA GLY A 203 15.05 9.39 4.87
C GLY A 203 15.18 7.96 5.37
N LYS A 204 16.40 7.43 5.37
CA LYS A 204 16.70 6.04 5.73
C LYS A 204 16.67 5.77 7.23
N ASP A 205 16.62 6.81 8.02
CA ASP A 205 16.75 6.80 9.49
C ASP A 205 15.40 6.94 10.21
N TYR A 206 14.34 7.41 9.53
CA TYR A 206 13.05 7.64 10.16
C TYR A 206 11.89 7.59 9.19
N GLY A 207 10.83 6.93 9.60
CA GLY A 207 9.55 6.92 8.90
C GLY A 207 8.47 6.19 9.68
N LEU A 208 7.25 6.30 9.19
CA LEU A 208 6.05 5.66 9.72
C LEU A 208 5.32 4.92 8.62
N HIS A 209 4.70 3.83 9.02
CA HIS A 209 3.70 3.13 8.22
C HIS A 209 2.49 2.79 9.09
N TRP A 210 1.29 2.88 8.51
CA TRP A 210 0.07 2.46 9.19
C TRP A 210 -1.00 2.01 8.21
N ILE A 211 -1.86 1.10 8.70
CA ILE A 211 -3.12 0.74 8.08
C ILE A 211 -4.23 1.13 9.05
N ASN A 212 -5.25 1.81 8.55
CA ASN A 212 -6.45 2.16 9.30
C ASN A 212 -7.72 1.79 8.52
N SER A 213 -8.75 1.37 9.23
CA SER A 213 -10.08 1.22 8.65
C SER A 213 -10.78 2.57 8.58
N LEU A 214 -11.67 2.71 7.58
CA LEU A 214 -12.47 3.90 7.33
C LEU A 214 -13.96 3.57 7.44
N ASP A 215 -14.67 4.26 8.32
CA ASP A 215 -16.12 4.14 8.50
C ASP A 215 -16.83 5.49 8.29
N PHE A 216 -17.22 5.77 7.06
CA PHE A 216 -17.92 7.01 6.70
C PHE A 216 -19.34 7.14 7.28
N THR A 217 -19.83 6.16 8.03
CA THR A 217 -21.10 6.29 8.77
C THR A 217 -20.93 7.04 10.08
N LYS A 218 -19.69 7.18 10.56
CA LYS A 218 -19.35 7.89 11.79
C LYS A 218 -19.14 9.38 11.54
N PRO A 219 -19.24 10.22 12.59
CA PRO A 219 -18.89 11.64 12.51
C PRO A 219 -17.43 11.84 12.06
N ALA A 220 -17.16 12.98 11.44
CA ALA A 220 -15.80 13.40 11.11
C ALA A 220 -14.90 13.40 12.37
N GLY A 221 -13.69 12.86 12.26
CA GLY A 221 -12.76 12.67 13.38
C GLY A 221 -12.93 11.36 14.16
N GLU A 222 -14.00 10.59 13.89
CA GLU A 222 -14.22 9.24 14.44
C GLU A 222 -14.24 8.16 13.36
N GLN A 223 -14.00 8.54 12.11
CA GLN A 223 -14.14 7.67 10.94
C GLN A 223 -12.98 6.69 10.81
N GLU A 224 -11.83 7.01 11.36
CA GLU A 224 -10.58 6.30 11.13
C GLU A 224 -10.16 5.56 12.40
N THR A 225 -9.81 4.28 12.24
CA THR A 225 -9.39 3.43 13.36
C THR A 225 -8.13 2.67 12.96
N LEU A 226 -7.07 2.79 13.77
CA LEU A 226 -5.82 2.06 13.57
C LEU A 226 -6.07 0.55 13.58
N ALA A 227 -5.63 -0.13 12.53
CA ALA A 227 -5.55 -1.58 12.50
C ALA A 227 -4.18 -2.05 13.00
N HIS A 228 -3.12 -1.54 12.41
CA HIS A 228 -1.74 -1.76 12.83
C HIS A 228 -0.82 -0.73 12.17
N GLY A 229 0.42 -0.65 12.64
CA GLY A 229 1.43 0.22 12.07
C GLY A 229 2.68 0.27 12.91
N TYR A 230 3.70 0.91 12.39
CA TYR A 230 4.99 1.06 13.04
C TYR A 230 5.65 2.40 12.74
N VAL A 231 6.58 2.75 13.60
CA VAL A 231 7.65 3.72 13.34
C VAL A 231 8.93 2.94 13.12
N PHE A 232 9.72 3.27 12.12
CA PHE A 232 11.10 2.84 12.09
C PHE A 232 12.02 4.02 12.45
N GLU A 233 13.02 3.74 13.26
CA GLU A 233 13.99 4.72 13.72
C GLU A 233 15.38 4.07 13.77
N ASN A 234 16.30 4.51 12.91
CA ASN A 234 17.69 3.99 12.85
C ASN A 234 17.77 2.45 12.69
N GLY A 235 16.88 1.87 11.91
CA GLY A 235 16.84 0.42 11.62
C GLY A 235 16.03 -0.40 12.63
N GLU A 236 15.50 0.19 13.68
CA GLU A 236 14.63 -0.46 14.66
C GLU A 236 13.15 -0.17 14.40
N LEU A 237 12.27 -1.13 14.73
CA LEU A 237 10.83 -1.03 14.60
C LEU A 237 10.15 -0.83 15.96
N PHE A 238 9.20 0.10 15.99
CA PHE A 238 8.38 0.40 17.16
C PHE A 238 6.92 0.44 16.74
N GLY A 239 6.13 -0.54 17.18
CA GLY A 239 4.72 -0.64 16.82
C GLY A 239 3.91 0.59 17.26
N LEU A 240 2.93 0.98 16.47
CA LEU A 240 1.99 2.03 16.85
C LEU A 240 0.94 1.48 17.82
N ARG A 241 0.76 2.20 18.94
CA ARG A 241 -0.26 1.89 19.95
C ARG A 241 -1.55 2.66 19.68
N ASP A 242 -1.43 3.90 19.22
CA ASP A 242 -2.56 4.79 18.98
C ASP A 242 -2.31 5.67 17.75
N LEU A 243 -3.40 5.99 17.06
CA LEU A 243 -3.38 6.84 15.87
C LEU A 243 -4.65 7.69 15.84
N LYS A 244 -4.48 9.00 15.75
CA LYS A 244 -5.55 9.93 15.46
C LYS A 244 -5.29 10.57 14.11
N LEU A 245 -6.28 10.51 13.26
CA LEU A 245 -6.24 11.08 11.93
C LEU A 245 -7.34 12.11 11.75
N LYS A 246 -7.00 13.20 11.07
CA LYS A 246 -7.97 14.14 10.54
C LYS A 246 -7.70 14.32 9.05
N THR A 247 -8.55 13.72 8.24
CA THR A 247 -8.40 13.74 6.79
C THR A 247 -9.44 14.62 6.15
N ASN A 248 -8.99 15.63 5.42
CA ASN A 248 -9.85 16.48 4.58
C ASN A 248 -9.83 15.93 3.16
N ARG A 249 -11.02 15.77 2.56
CA ARG A 249 -11.17 15.15 1.23
C ARG A 249 -11.90 16.09 0.26
N LEU A 250 -11.42 16.07 -0.99
CA LEU A 250 -12.14 16.61 -2.13
C LEU A 250 -12.52 15.45 -3.05
N GLY A 251 -13.77 15.04 -3.00
CA GLY A 251 -14.19 13.78 -3.63
C GLY A 251 -13.49 12.58 -3.01
N SER A 252 -12.75 11.82 -3.81
CA SER A 252 -11.94 10.68 -3.38
C SER A 252 -10.50 11.05 -3.00
N ILE A 253 -10.12 12.32 -3.11
CA ILE A 253 -8.76 12.78 -2.89
C ILE A 253 -8.60 13.24 -1.44
N ALA A 254 -7.74 12.61 -0.66
CA ALA A 254 -7.30 13.10 0.63
C ALA A 254 -6.35 14.29 0.42
N VAL A 255 -6.86 15.52 0.50
CA VAL A 255 -6.10 16.74 0.19
C VAL A 255 -5.25 17.25 1.35
N ALA A 256 -5.59 16.88 2.58
CA ALA A 256 -4.78 17.13 3.76
C ALA A 256 -5.03 16.05 4.79
N ILE A 257 -3.96 15.59 5.44
CA ILE A 257 -3.98 14.54 6.46
C ILE A 257 -3.16 15.03 7.65
N ASP A 258 -3.81 15.26 8.79
CA ASP A 258 -3.16 15.54 10.06
C ASP A 258 -3.06 14.22 10.83
N VAL A 259 -1.87 13.91 11.34
CA VAL A 259 -1.56 12.65 12.02
C VAL A 259 -0.99 12.92 13.40
N GLU A 260 -1.59 12.30 14.43
CA GLU A 260 -1.02 12.17 15.76
C GLU A 260 -0.88 10.67 16.06
N ALA A 261 0.33 10.14 16.02
CA ALA A 261 0.62 8.74 16.31
C ALA A 261 1.39 8.60 17.62
N THR A 262 1.11 7.54 18.37
CA THR A 262 1.86 7.20 19.60
C THR A 262 2.40 5.78 19.46
N ASP A 263 3.71 5.60 19.59
CA ASP A 263 4.35 4.30 19.54
C ASP A 263 4.35 3.56 20.91
N VAL A 264 4.83 2.33 20.91
CA VAL A 264 4.89 1.49 22.13
C VAL A 264 5.76 2.06 23.23
N ARG A 265 6.70 2.96 22.92
CA ARG A 265 7.55 3.70 23.88
C ARG A 265 6.81 4.86 24.53
N GLY A 266 5.64 5.25 24.00
CA GLY A 266 4.90 6.45 24.39
C GLY A 266 5.38 7.72 23.69
N LYS A 267 6.29 7.61 22.70
CA LYS A 267 6.73 8.75 21.89
C LYS A 267 5.62 9.15 20.93
N GLN A 268 5.37 10.46 20.86
CA GLN A 268 4.43 11.06 19.93
C GLN A 268 5.11 11.46 18.63
N HIS A 269 4.40 11.24 17.53
CA HIS A 269 4.80 11.58 16.17
C HIS A 269 3.67 12.38 15.53
N ILE A 270 3.95 13.64 15.20
CA ILE A 270 2.96 14.55 14.60
C ILE A 270 3.39 14.88 13.18
N LEU A 271 2.52 14.58 12.22
CA LEU A 271 2.79 14.73 10.80
C LEU A 271 1.63 15.47 10.11
N TYR A 272 1.98 16.16 9.04
CA TYR A 272 1.04 16.83 8.16
C TYR A 272 1.32 16.39 6.71
N GLY A 273 0.33 15.80 6.05
CA GLY A 273 0.44 15.25 4.71
C GLY A 273 -0.40 16.00 3.69
N SER A 274 0.10 16.13 2.48
CA SER A 274 -0.67 16.61 1.33
C SER A 274 -0.23 15.90 0.06
N PRO A 275 -1.16 15.53 -0.86
CA PRO A 275 -0.82 14.82 -2.07
C PRO A 275 -0.08 15.72 -3.06
N LEU A 276 0.89 15.15 -3.75
CA LEU A 276 1.61 15.80 -4.86
C LEU A 276 1.15 15.27 -6.21
N VAL A 277 0.93 13.97 -6.29
CA VAL A 277 0.58 13.24 -7.49
C VAL A 277 -0.23 12.02 -7.10
N GLY A 278 -1.22 11.67 -7.91
CA GLY A 278 -2.05 10.50 -7.65
C GLY A 278 -3.27 10.48 -8.56
N ALA A 279 -3.88 9.31 -8.67
CA ALA A 279 -5.10 9.12 -9.45
C ALA A 279 -5.87 7.88 -8.94
N PRO A 280 -7.12 7.70 -9.38
CA PRO A 280 -7.85 6.47 -9.15
C PRO A 280 -7.14 5.27 -9.77
N TRP A 281 -7.04 4.18 -9.02
CA TRP A 281 -6.44 2.93 -9.45
C TRP A 281 -7.49 1.80 -9.39
N SER A 282 -7.47 0.87 -10.34
CA SER A 282 -8.49 -0.18 -10.46
C SER A 282 -7.86 -1.54 -10.75
N CYS A 283 -7.05 -2.03 -9.81
CA CYS A 283 -6.52 -3.40 -9.88
C CYS A 283 -7.59 -4.45 -9.54
N TYR A 284 -8.65 -4.06 -8.84
CA TYR A 284 -9.81 -4.88 -8.53
C TYR A 284 -11.07 -4.25 -9.09
N THR A 285 -11.96 -5.08 -9.68
CA THR A 285 -13.19 -4.57 -10.31
C THR A 285 -14.24 -4.09 -9.32
N SER A 286 -14.22 -4.62 -8.09
CA SER A 286 -15.19 -4.31 -7.03
C SER A 286 -14.71 -3.27 -6.02
N ILE A 287 -13.50 -2.72 -6.21
CA ILE A 287 -12.89 -1.76 -5.30
C ILE A 287 -12.43 -0.54 -6.08
N MET A 288 -12.78 0.64 -5.60
CA MET A 288 -12.18 1.88 -6.04
C MET A 288 -11.00 2.21 -5.11
N LEU A 289 -9.81 2.30 -5.67
CA LEU A 289 -8.63 2.77 -4.95
C LEU A 289 -8.30 4.19 -5.39
N TYR A 290 -7.79 4.98 -4.48
CA TYR A 290 -7.10 6.22 -4.81
C TYR A 290 -5.68 6.14 -4.26
N VAL A 291 -4.70 6.28 -5.14
CA VAL A 291 -3.28 6.17 -4.80
C VAL A 291 -2.62 7.52 -5.00
N ALA A 292 -1.91 8.00 -4.00
CA ALA A 292 -1.20 9.28 -4.09
C ALA A 292 0.18 9.20 -3.42
N MET A 293 1.18 9.80 -4.04
CA MET A 293 2.40 10.21 -3.36
C MET A 293 2.12 11.51 -2.62
N SER A 294 2.31 11.50 -1.32
CA SER A 294 2.13 12.65 -0.43
C SER A 294 3.47 13.22 0.04
N ARG A 295 3.53 14.55 0.13
CA ARG A 295 4.57 15.24 0.88
C ARG A 295 4.15 15.32 2.34
N TRP A 296 5.04 14.90 3.21
CA TRP A 296 4.85 14.90 4.64
C TRP A 296 5.78 15.91 5.32
N ILE A 297 5.32 16.53 6.41
CA ILE A 297 6.11 17.43 7.24
C ILE A 297 5.91 17.00 8.69
N THR A 298 6.97 16.79 9.44
CA THR A 298 6.88 16.58 10.90
C THR A 298 6.64 17.91 11.62
N SER A 299 6.19 17.86 12.87
CA SER A 299 6.04 19.04 13.71
C SER A 299 7.35 19.85 13.87
N GLU A 300 8.52 19.19 13.73
CA GLU A 300 9.83 19.81 13.77
C GLU A 300 10.27 20.39 12.41
N GLY A 301 9.45 20.25 11.36
CA GLY A 301 9.72 20.79 10.03
C GLY A 301 10.52 19.87 9.10
N ARG A 302 10.79 18.63 9.48
CA ARG A 302 11.45 17.65 8.60
C ARG A 302 10.49 17.30 7.47
N ILE A 303 10.97 17.30 6.22
CA ILE A 303 10.19 16.99 5.03
C ILE A 303 10.48 15.57 4.61
N GLY A 304 9.43 14.85 4.22
CA GLY A 304 9.49 13.48 3.70
C GLY A 304 8.43 13.22 2.64
N TYR A 305 8.44 12.01 2.11
CA TYR A 305 7.51 11.54 1.09
C TYR A 305 7.03 10.14 1.40
N GLY A 306 5.86 9.80 0.92
CA GLY A 306 5.31 8.48 1.10
C GLY A 306 4.00 8.32 0.35
N LEU A 307 3.50 7.10 0.33
CA LEU A 307 2.26 6.76 -0.34
C LEU A 307 1.08 6.85 0.62
N ASN A 308 -0.03 7.39 0.16
CA ASN A 308 -1.35 7.22 0.76
C ASN A 308 -2.25 6.50 -0.25
N MET A 309 -2.73 5.32 0.11
CA MET A 309 -3.65 4.54 -0.71
C MET A 309 -4.93 4.29 0.08
N GLU A 310 -6.06 4.78 -0.43
CA GLU A 310 -7.36 4.52 0.14
C GLU A 310 -8.13 3.51 -0.72
N ASN A 311 -8.68 2.48 -0.08
CA ASN A 311 -9.47 1.42 -0.69
C ASN A 311 -10.94 1.60 -0.31
N HIS A 312 -11.82 1.67 -1.31
CA HIS A 312 -13.25 1.86 -1.10
C HIS A 312 -14.05 0.79 -1.86
N PRO A 313 -14.60 -0.23 -1.16
CA PRO A 313 -15.49 -1.20 -1.80
C PRO A 313 -16.69 -0.54 -2.46
N LEU A 314 -16.98 -0.88 -3.71
CA LEU A 314 -18.04 -0.23 -4.49
C LEU A 314 -19.44 -0.49 -3.93
N ASP A 315 -19.68 -1.65 -3.32
CA ASP A 315 -20.95 -1.96 -2.67
C ASP A 315 -21.20 -1.05 -1.46
N MET A 316 -20.16 -0.79 -0.68
CA MET A 316 -20.23 0.18 0.43
C MET A 316 -20.44 1.60 -0.09
N MET A 317 -19.71 2.00 -1.14
CA MET A 317 -19.89 3.30 -1.78
C MET A 317 -21.32 3.49 -2.29
N ALA A 318 -21.91 2.44 -2.88
CA ALA A 318 -23.31 2.45 -3.33
C ALA A 318 -24.29 2.65 -2.16
N ARG A 319 -24.07 1.98 -1.02
CA ARG A 319 -24.90 2.15 0.20
C ARG A 319 -24.81 3.54 0.79
N LEU A 320 -23.65 4.21 0.66
CA LEU A 320 -23.43 5.56 1.13
C LEU A 320 -23.90 6.63 0.14
N ARG A 321 -24.34 6.25 -1.05
CA ARG A 321 -24.67 7.15 -2.16
C ARG A 321 -25.58 8.32 -1.74
N GLY A 322 -26.67 8.06 -1.03
CA GLY A 322 -27.60 9.09 -0.60
C GLY A 322 -26.98 10.13 0.37
N ARG A 323 -25.91 9.75 1.07
CA ARG A 323 -25.22 10.63 2.02
C ARG A 323 -24.09 11.40 1.38
N ARG A 324 -23.32 10.79 0.46
CA ARG A 324 -22.17 11.44 -0.20
C ARG A 324 -22.57 12.33 -1.38
N TRP A 325 -23.50 11.86 -2.21
CA TRP A 325 -23.84 12.51 -3.46
C TRP A 325 -24.81 13.70 -3.32
N ASN A 326 -25.49 13.82 -2.19
CA ASN A 326 -26.31 14.98 -1.86
C ASN A 326 -25.50 16.13 -1.23
N GLN A 327 -24.20 15.98 -1.11
CA GLN A 327 -23.33 17.08 -0.70
C GLN A 327 -23.15 18.06 -1.87
N PRO A 328 -23.13 19.39 -1.63
CA PRO A 328 -22.84 20.36 -2.67
C PRO A 328 -21.49 20.08 -3.35
N PRO A 329 -21.35 20.36 -4.66
CA PRO A 329 -20.08 20.27 -5.34
C PRO A 329 -19.01 21.08 -4.60
N GLY A 330 -17.83 20.49 -4.40
CA GLY A 330 -16.73 21.12 -3.67
C GLY A 330 -16.80 21.01 -2.15
N THR A 331 -17.75 20.24 -1.58
CA THR A 331 -17.77 19.96 -0.14
C THR A 331 -16.54 19.13 0.22
N ILE A 332 -15.74 19.66 1.14
CA ILE A 332 -14.63 18.91 1.74
C ILE A 332 -15.24 17.97 2.78
N TYR A 333 -14.96 16.67 2.63
CA TYR A 333 -15.33 15.67 3.63
C TYR A 333 -14.31 15.74 4.76
N THR A 334 -14.71 16.30 5.88
CA THR A 334 -13.91 16.38 7.12
C THR A 334 -14.26 15.23 8.05
#